data_906acb696b6ec5a61215e6c130354ffe
#
_entry.id   906acb696b6ec5a61215e6c130354ffe
#
_cell.length_a   1.000
_cell.length_b   1.000
_cell.length_c   1.000
_cell.angle_alpha   90.00
_cell.angle_beta   90.00
_cell.angle_gamma   90.00
#
_symmetry.space_group_name_H-M   'P 1'
#
loop_
_entity.id
_entity.type
_entity.pdbx_description
1 polymer ?
#
loop_
_entity_poly.entity_id
_entity_poly.type
_entity_poly.pdbx_seq_one_letter_code
_entity_poly.pdbx_strand_id
1 'polypeptide(L)'
;MPENSTKPKVLVADDERVIADTLAMILNQSGFQARAVYSGEKALELAPTFQPDMLISDVIMADLNGIDAAIRIRALLPSIKILLFSGQAATADLLEKAHAQGYDFEILAKPVHPQDLLSKLRGVN
;
A
#
# COMPACT_ATOMS: atom_id res chain seq x y z
N MET A 1 11.99 -20.10 16.25
CA MET A 1 11.34 -20.22 15.69
C MET A 1 10.98 -19.49 14.68
N PRO A 2 10.88 -19.79 13.88
CA PRO A 2 10.67 -19.08 12.67
C PRO A 2 9.30 -18.56 12.51
N GLU A 3 8.55 -18.62 13.55
CA GLU A 3 7.22 -18.09 13.46
C GLU A 3 7.20 -16.67 13.03
N ASN A 4 8.21 -15.91 13.42
CA ASN A 4 8.24 -14.50 13.07
C ASN A 4 8.42 -14.28 11.58
N SER A 5 9.06 -15.22 10.91
CA SER A 5 9.30 -15.06 9.50
C SER A 5 8.03 -15.30 8.67
N THR A 6 6.97 -15.78 9.30
CA THR A 6 5.74 -16.05 8.59
C THR A 6 4.77 -14.87 8.57
N LYS A 7 5.06 -13.81 9.35
CA LYS A 7 4.18 -12.64 9.34
C LYS A 7 4.32 -11.88 8.03
N PRO A 8 3.22 -11.63 7.33
CA PRO A 8 3.31 -10.85 6.10
C PRO A 8 3.80 -9.44 6.37
N LYS A 9 4.66 -8.95 5.53
CA LYS A 9 5.21 -7.60 5.66
C LYS A 9 4.38 -6.65 4.82
N VAL A 10 3.96 -5.55 5.44
CA VAL A 10 3.13 -4.55 4.78
C VAL A 10 3.80 -3.20 4.86
N LEU A 11 3.96 -2.57 3.72
CA LEU A 11 4.48 -1.20 3.64
C LEU A 11 3.30 -0.27 3.44
N VAL A 12 3.15 0.70 4.34
CA VAL A 12 2.03 1.66 4.31
C VAL A 12 2.58 3.02 3.95
N ALA A 13 2.11 3.59 2.85
CA ALA A 13 2.57 4.90 2.37
C ALA A 13 1.40 5.89 2.36
N ASP A 14 1.54 6.98 3.11
CA ASP A 14 0.56 8.04 3.13
C ASP A 14 1.25 9.28 3.69
N ASP A 15 1.12 10.41 3.00
CA ASP A 15 1.77 11.64 3.47
C ASP A 15 1.07 12.24 4.68
N GLU A 16 -0.11 11.78 5.03
CA GLU A 16 -0.72 12.11 6.31
C GLU A 16 -0.19 11.12 7.36
N ARG A 17 0.75 11.59 8.16
CA ARG A 17 1.46 10.72 9.10
C ARG A 17 0.55 10.00 10.06
N VAL A 18 -0.49 10.69 10.55
CA VAL A 18 -1.41 10.07 11.50
C VAL A 18 -2.09 8.87 10.86
N ILE A 19 -2.47 8.98 9.60
CA ILE A 19 -3.13 7.88 8.90
C ILE A 19 -2.16 6.72 8.70
N ALA A 20 -0.97 7.01 8.20
CA ALA A 20 0.02 5.96 7.96
C ALA A 20 0.37 5.24 9.26
N ASP A 21 0.63 5.99 10.32
CA ASP A 21 1.04 5.41 11.60
C ASP A 21 -0.09 4.59 12.22
N THR A 22 -1.33 5.10 12.13
CA THR A 22 -2.47 4.40 12.70
C THR A 22 -2.72 3.08 11.97
N LEU A 23 -2.64 3.09 10.65
CA LEU A 23 -2.84 1.88 9.88
C LEU A 23 -1.74 0.86 10.18
N ALA A 24 -0.49 1.32 10.26
CA ALA A 24 0.61 0.42 10.58
C ALA A 24 0.43 -0.19 11.97
N MET A 25 -0.02 0.61 12.94
CA MET A 25 -0.26 0.11 14.28
C MET A 25 -1.34 -0.96 14.29
N ILE A 26 -2.45 -0.73 13.60
CA ILE A 26 -3.54 -1.68 13.52
C ILE A 26 -3.06 -2.98 12.89
N LEU A 27 -2.29 -2.88 11.81
CA LEU A 27 -1.78 -4.06 11.12
C LEU A 27 -0.83 -4.85 12.00
N ASN A 28 0.05 -4.16 12.74
CA ASN A 28 0.97 -4.84 13.63
C ASN A 28 0.24 -5.58 14.75
N GLN A 29 -0.91 -5.06 15.17
CA GLN A 29 -1.73 -5.70 16.19
C GLN A 29 -2.56 -6.85 15.61
N SER A 30 -2.60 -6.98 14.31
CA SER A 30 -3.49 -7.93 13.63
C SER A 30 -2.72 -9.06 12.94
N GLY A 31 -1.46 -9.26 13.29
CA GLY A 31 -0.69 -10.38 12.76
C GLY A 31 0.19 -10.06 11.57
N PHE A 32 0.34 -8.79 11.23
CA PHE A 32 1.23 -8.37 10.15
C PHE A 32 2.46 -7.70 10.72
N GLN A 33 3.47 -7.54 9.88
CA GLN A 33 4.66 -6.75 10.21
C GLN A 33 4.62 -5.52 9.32
N ALA A 34 4.12 -4.41 9.85
CA ALA A 34 3.84 -3.22 9.06
C ALA A 34 4.81 -2.09 9.37
N ARG A 35 5.19 -1.36 8.34
CA ARG A 35 6.00 -0.15 8.47
C ARG A 35 5.35 0.98 7.72
N ALA A 36 5.35 2.17 8.31
CA ALA A 36 4.78 3.36 7.71
C ALA A 36 5.87 4.21 7.10
N VAL A 37 5.60 4.73 5.91
CA VAL A 37 6.41 5.76 5.28
C VAL A 37 5.48 6.87 4.82
N TYR A 38 6.04 8.05 4.53
CA TYR A 38 5.20 9.24 4.37
C TYR A 38 5.32 9.86 2.98
N SER A 39 5.87 9.12 2.05
CA SER A 39 5.96 9.57 0.66
C SER A 39 6.15 8.37 -0.27
N GLY A 40 5.86 8.58 -1.54
CA GLY A 40 6.10 7.55 -2.54
C GLY A 40 7.58 7.25 -2.69
N GLU A 41 8.42 8.29 -2.59
CA GLU A 41 9.87 8.13 -2.67
C GLU A 41 10.39 7.26 -1.54
N LYS A 42 9.91 7.49 -0.33
CA LYS A 42 10.35 6.69 0.81
C LYS A 42 9.88 5.25 0.70
N ALA A 43 8.68 5.04 0.15
CA ALA A 43 8.21 3.69 -0.09
C ALA A 43 9.13 2.96 -1.06
N LEU A 44 9.48 3.64 -2.15
CA LEU A 44 10.36 3.05 -3.16
C LEU A 44 11.75 2.79 -2.59
N GLU A 45 12.25 3.70 -1.77
CA GLU A 45 13.56 3.58 -1.15
C GLU A 45 13.63 2.39 -0.18
N LEU A 46 12.57 2.19 0.59
CA LEU A 46 12.54 1.14 1.61
C LEU A 46 12.25 -0.25 1.05
N ALA A 47 11.53 -0.32 -0.06
CA ALA A 47 11.03 -1.58 -0.59
C ALA A 47 12.13 -2.64 -0.80
N PRO A 48 13.31 -2.32 -1.39
CA PRO A 48 14.32 -3.35 -1.61
C PRO A 48 14.86 -3.96 -0.33
N THR A 49 14.93 -3.17 0.74
CA THR A 49 15.45 -3.64 2.02
C THR A 49 14.39 -4.36 2.84
N PHE A 50 13.23 -3.76 2.94
CA PHE A 50 12.15 -4.31 3.75
C PHE A 50 11.53 -5.55 3.10
N GLN A 51 11.51 -5.60 1.78
CA GLN A 51 10.93 -6.71 1.03
C GLN A 51 9.48 -6.96 1.42
N PRO A 52 8.60 -5.96 1.28
CA PRO A 52 7.20 -6.14 1.69
C PRO A 52 6.48 -7.13 0.80
N ASP A 53 5.55 -7.86 1.40
CA ASP A 53 4.65 -8.73 0.67
C ASP A 53 3.47 -7.94 0.10
N MET A 54 3.16 -6.80 0.72
CA MET A 54 2.02 -5.97 0.34
C MET A 54 2.39 -4.51 0.46
N LEU A 55 1.84 -3.70 -0.45
CA LEU A 55 1.94 -2.24 -0.39
C LEU A 55 0.55 -1.67 -0.28
N ILE A 56 0.34 -0.82 0.71
CA ILE A 56 -0.87 -0.03 0.86
C ILE A 56 -0.47 1.42 0.69
N SER A 57 -1.07 2.12 -0.26
CA SER A 57 -0.66 3.49 -0.53
C SER A 57 -1.84 4.37 -0.91
N ASP A 58 -1.81 5.61 -0.43
CA ASP A 58 -2.69 6.64 -0.94
C ASP A 58 -2.30 6.91 -2.39
N VAL A 59 -3.28 7.17 -3.24
CA VAL A 59 -3.00 7.52 -4.64
C VAL A 59 -2.41 8.92 -4.71
N ILE A 60 -3.00 9.86 -3.97
CA ILE A 60 -2.57 11.27 -4.03
C ILE A 60 -1.55 11.54 -2.94
N MET A 61 -0.30 11.71 -3.35
CA MET A 61 0.78 12.11 -2.47
C MET A 61 1.61 13.16 -3.18
N ALA A 62 2.34 13.96 -2.41
CA ALA A 62 3.24 14.96 -3.00
C ALA A 62 4.31 14.24 -3.83
N ASP A 63 4.73 14.88 -4.90
CA ASP A 63 5.78 14.38 -5.79
C ASP A 63 5.41 13.05 -6.45
N LEU A 64 5.94 11.95 -5.96
CA LEU A 64 5.65 10.64 -6.55
C LEU A 64 4.31 10.12 -6.03
N ASN A 65 3.31 10.04 -6.89
CA ASN A 65 1.99 9.56 -6.47
C ASN A 65 1.99 8.04 -6.24
N GLY A 66 0.93 7.56 -5.59
CA GLY A 66 0.86 6.15 -5.19
C GLY A 66 0.85 5.18 -6.36
N ILE A 67 0.28 5.57 -7.49
CA ILE A 67 0.25 4.69 -8.66
C ILE A 67 1.65 4.52 -9.24
N ASP A 68 2.38 5.63 -9.41
CA ASP A 68 3.74 5.55 -9.94
C ASP A 68 4.66 4.82 -8.97
N ALA A 69 4.51 5.05 -7.67
CA ALA A 69 5.28 4.32 -6.68
C ALA A 69 4.98 2.82 -6.77
N ALA A 70 3.71 2.47 -6.90
CA ALA A 70 3.29 1.06 -6.98
C ALA A 70 3.88 0.38 -8.21
N ILE A 71 3.86 1.07 -9.35
CA ILE A 71 4.42 0.51 -10.58
C ILE A 71 5.90 0.24 -10.42
N ARG A 72 6.64 1.21 -9.86
CA ARG A 72 8.08 1.07 -9.69
C ARG A 72 8.42 -0.01 -8.67
N ILE A 73 7.65 -0.10 -7.60
CA ILE A 73 7.89 -1.13 -6.58
C ILE A 73 7.58 -2.51 -7.15
N ARG A 74 6.52 -2.63 -7.95
CA ARG A 74 6.20 -3.92 -8.57
C ARG A 74 7.30 -4.36 -9.53
N ALA A 75 7.97 -3.42 -10.18
CA ALA A 75 9.10 -3.76 -11.04
C ALA A 75 10.24 -4.39 -10.23
N LEU A 76 10.42 -3.95 -8.98
CA LEU A 76 11.43 -4.50 -8.09
C LEU A 76 10.97 -5.78 -7.41
N LEU A 77 9.69 -5.86 -7.08
CA LEU A 77 9.12 -6.98 -6.33
C LEU A 77 7.87 -7.47 -7.08
N PRO A 78 8.05 -8.29 -8.12
CA PRO A 78 6.93 -8.65 -9.00
C PRO A 78 5.77 -9.37 -8.33
N SER A 79 6.01 -9.99 -7.18
CA SER A 79 4.94 -10.72 -6.48
C SER A 79 4.18 -9.88 -5.47
N ILE A 80 4.53 -8.61 -5.32
CA ILE A 80 3.92 -7.78 -4.30
C ILE A 80 2.43 -7.55 -4.59
N LYS A 81 1.62 -7.62 -3.54
CA LYS A 81 0.21 -7.24 -3.63
C LYS A 81 0.09 -5.75 -3.37
N ILE A 82 -0.76 -5.08 -4.13
CA ILE A 82 -0.90 -3.64 -4.03
C ILE A 82 -2.36 -3.28 -3.80
N LEU A 83 -2.58 -2.43 -2.80
CA LEU A 83 -3.90 -1.90 -2.48
C LEU A 83 -3.77 -0.38 -2.38
N LEU A 84 -4.56 0.34 -3.15
CA LEU A 84 -4.50 1.80 -3.19
C LEU A 84 -5.74 2.41 -2.53
N PHE A 85 -5.55 3.52 -1.84
CA PHE A 85 -6.66 4.27 -1.26
C PHE A 85 -7.01 5.42 -2.18
N SER A 86 -8.29 5.59 -2.45
CA SER A 86 -8.76 6.66 -3.32
C SER A 86 -9.99 7.30 -2.71
N GLY A 87 -9.94 8.60 -2.47
CA GLY A 87 -11.06 9.32 -1.89
C GLY A 87 -11.54 10.48 -2.73
N GLN A 88 -10.93 10.69 -3.88
CA GLN A 88 -11.25 11.86 -4.67
C GLN A 88 -11.53 11.48 -6.10
N ALA A 89 -12.43 12.24 -6.73
CA ALA A 89 -12.77 12.01 -8.13
C ALA A 89 -11.56 12.16 -9.04
N ALA A 90 -10.62 13.04 -8.67
CA ALA A 90 -9.42 13.27 -9.49
C ALA A 90 -8.55 12.04 -9.66
N THR A 91 -8.65 11.08 -8.73
CA THR A 91 -7.85 9.86 -8.84
C THR A 91 -8.34 8.95 -9.95
N ALA A 92 -9.58 9.12 -10.42
CA ALA A 92 -10.12 8.28 -11.48
C ALA A 92 -9.29 8.39 -12.76
N ASP A 93 -8.83 9.60 -13.10
CA ASP A 93 -8.01 9.78 -14.30
C ASP A 93 -6.69 9.05 -14.20
N LEU A 94 -6.06 9.08 -13.03
CA LEU A 94 -4.79 8.39 -12.82
C LEU A 94 -4.96 6.88 -12.91
N LEU A 95 -6.05 6.37 -12.35
CA LEU A 95 -6.34 4.94 -12.41
C LEU A 95 -6.66 4.51 -13.82
N GLU A 96 -7.37 5.35 -14.58
CA GLU A 96 -7.68 5.05 -15.96
C GLU A 96 -6.42 4.98 -16.82
N LYS A 97 -5.50 5.92 -16.60
CA LYS A 97 -4.23 5.89 -17.33
C LYS A 97 -3.44 4.63 -17.02
N ALA A 98 -3.41 4.23 -15.75
CA ALA A 98 -2.71 3.02 -15.37
C ALA A 98 -3.35 1.79 -16.03
N HIS A 99 -4.67 1.73 -16.03
CA HIS A 99 -5.40 0.64 -16.66
C HIS A 99 -5.08 0.55 -18.15
N ALA A 100 -5.03 1.70 -18.82
CA ALA A 100 -4.72 1.73 -20.25
C ALA A 100 -3.32 1.22 -20.55
N GLN A 101 -2.41 1.28 -19.56
CA GLN A 101 -1.06 0.76 -19.70
C GLN A 101 -0.93 -0.68 -19.19
N GLY A 102 -2.03 -1.32 -18.83
CA GLY A 102 -2.03 -2.70 -18.38
C GLY A 102 -1.92 -2.90 -16.88
N TYR A 103 -2.05 -1.84 -16.09
CA TYR A 103 -1.95 -1.94 -14.63
C TYR A 103 -3.32 -1.81 -14.00
N ASP A 104 -3.81 -2.90 -13.42
CA ASP A 104 -5.06 -2.91 -12.68
C ASP A 104 -4.74 -3.05 -11.20
N PHE A 105 -5.12 -2.03 -10.42
CA PHE A 105 -4.87 -2.04 -8.99
C PHE A 105 -6.17 -2.19 -8.23
N GLU A 106 -6.09 -2.87 -7.10
CA GLU A 106 -7.22 -2.97 -6.21
C GLU A 106 -7.35 -1.67 -5.43
N ILE A 107 -8.57 -1.15 -5.32
CA ILE A 107 -8.83 0.17 -4.76
C ILE A 107 -9.74 0.03 -3.55
N LEU A 108 -9.41 0.78 -2.51
CA LEU A 108 -10.25 0.90 -1.33
C LEU A 108 -10.65 2.36 -1.16
N ALA A 109 -11.94 2.62 -1.06
CA ALA A 109 -12.43 3.99 -0.95
C ALA A 109 -12.14 4.57 0.43
N LYS A 110 -11.83 5.85 0.49
CA LYS A 110 -11.70 6.57 1.76
C LYS A 110 -13.06 7.06 2.21
N PRO A 111 -13.31 7.11 3.50
CA PRO A 111 -12.42 6.72 4.61
C PRO A 111 -12.30 5.21 4.72
N VAL A 112 -11.09 4.75 5.08
CA VAL A 112 -10.81 3.33 5.14
C VAL A 112 -11.20 2.78 6.50
N HIS A 113 -12.04 1.77 6.50
CA HIS A 113 -12.40 1.09 7.75
C HIS A 113 -11.41 -0.05 7.98
N PRO A 114 -10.85 -0.15 9.19
CA PRO A 114 -9.83 -1.17 9.46
C PRO A 114 -10.27 -2.60 9.13
N GLN A 115 -11.54 -2.91 9.35
CA GLN A 115 -12.02 -4.26 9.06
C GLN A 115 -12.04 -4.57 7.58
N ASP A 116 -12.41 -3.58 6.76
CA ASP A 116 -12.37 -3.76 5.31
C ASP A 116 -10.94 -3.95 4.83
N LEU A 117 -10.02 -3.16 5.39
CA LEU A 117 -8.62 -3.27 5.06
C LEU A 117 -8.08 -4.67 5.40
N LEU A 118 -8.35 -5.13 6.62
CA LEU A 118 -7.87 -6.44 7.06
C LEU A 118 -8.42 -7.56 6.21
N SER A 119 -9.69 -7.47 5.82
CA SER A 119 -10.30 -8.48 4.95
C SER A 119 -9.59 -8.54 3.60
N LYS A 120 -9.30 -7.38 3.04
CA LYS A 120 -8.59 -7.32 1.75
C LYS A 120 -7.20 -7.92 1.85
N LEU A 121 -6.48 -7.60 2.92
CA LEU A 121 -5.10 -8.06 3.08
C LEU A 121 -5.02 -9.55 3.34
N ARG A 122 -6.02 -10.10 4.01
CA ARG A 122 -6.02 -11.52 4.30
C ARG A 122 -6.45 -12.36 3.11
N GLY A 123 -6.85 -11.71 2.04
CA GLY A 123 -7.27 -12.43 0.86
C GLY A 123 -8.59 -13.14 1.02
N VAL A 124 -9.37 -12.72 2.00
CA VAL A 124 -10.68 -13.30 2.20
C VAL A 124 -11.63 -12.60 1.24
N ASN A 125 -12.21 -13.35 0.40
CA ASN A 125 -13.08 -12.78 -0.62
C ASN A 125 -14.50 -13.07 -0.37
#